data_e14751770dc7342b2bf04e8e755b227d
#
_entry.id   e14751770dc7342b2bf04e8e755b227d
#
_cell.length_a   1.000
_cell.length_b   1.000
_cell.length_c   1.000
_cell.angle_alpha   90.00
_cell.angle_beta   90.00
_cell.angle_gamma   90.00
#
_symmetry.space_group_name_H-M   'P 1'
#
loop_
_entity.id
_entity.type
_entity.pdbx_description
1 polymer ?
#
loop_
_entity_poly.entity_id
_entity_poly.type
_entity_poly.pdbx_seq_one_letter_code
_entity_poly.pdbx_strand_id
1 'polypeptide(L)'
;MSREDGFGTSAERGQLAAAISNAIVGIFREHYGRGASRVRTVMGADYVICFLEDIYTPVEKTLIAAGRFEAVKQTRGAFQDTMKERFTSEVQELVGRKVVGFLSQVHVDPDLAVETFILESGGEPVPPATG
;
A
#
# COMPACT_ATOMS: atom_id res chain seq x y z
N MET A 1 -24.01 -7.15 -4.66
CA MET A 1 -23.71 -6.79 -4.87
C MET A 1 -23.22 -5.82 -4.81
N SER A 2 -22.87 -5.47 -4.50
CA SER A 2 -22.67 -4.37 -4.28
C SER A 2 -21.63 -3.75 -4.91
N ARG A 3 -21.68 -2.63 -5.14
CA ARG A 3 -20.79 -1.91 -5.63
C ARG A 3 -20.67 -0.75 -4.87
N GLU A 4 -20.84 -0.77 -3.61
CA GLU A 4 -20.79 0.34 -2.75
C GLU A 4 -19.50 1.02 -2.80
N ASP A 5 -18.40 0.34 -3.05
CA ASP A 5 -17.11 1.00 -3.05
C ASP A 5 -16.77 1.59 -4.40
N GLY A 6 -17.61 1.36 -5.41
CA GLY A 6 -17.36 1.95 -6.71
C GLY A 6 -16.30 1.27 -7.55
N PHE A 7 -15.88 0.09 -7.16
CA PHE A 7 -14.85 -0.60 -7.92
C PHE A 7 -15.37 -1.69 -8.85
N GLY A 8 -16.65 -1.75 -9.07
CA GLY A 8 -17.21 -2.64 -10.07
C GLY A 8 -17.53 -4.02 -9.55
N THR A 9 -17.51 -4.99 -10.44
CA THR A 9 -17.87 -6.35 -10.10
C THR A 9 -16.77 -7.01 -9.31
N SER A 10 -17.04 -8.19 -8.77
CA SER A 10 -16.03 -8.96 -8.06
C SER A 10 -14.82 -9.23 -8.92
N ALA A 11 -15.04 -9.57 -10.19
CA ALA A 11 -13.92 -9.84 -11.07
C ALA A 11 -13.12 -8.57 -11.33
N GLU A 12 -13.78 -7.46 -11.51
CA GLU A 12 -13.10 -6.20 -11.74
C GLU A 12 -12.33 -5.77 -10.51
N ARG A 13 -12.92 -5.98 -9.32
CA ARG A 13 -12.22 -5.67 -8.09
C ARG A 13 -10.97 -6.52 -7.93
N GLY A 14 -11.05 -7.80 -8.28
CA GLY A 14 -9.91 -8.69 -8.19
C GLY A 14 -8.79 -8.27 -9.13
N GLN A 15 -9.14 -7.87 -10.34
CA GLN A 15 -8.15 -7.41 -11.30
C GLN A 15 -7.50 -6.12 -10.83
N LEU A 16 -8.28 -5.21 -10.28
CA LEU A 16 -7.75 -3.95 -9.79
C LEU A 16 -6.84 -4.19 -8.59
N ALA A 17 -7.25 -5.05 -7.67
CA ALA A 17 -6.42 -5.35 -6.50
C ALA A 17 -5.09 -5.96 -6.94
N ALA A 18 -5.11 -6.84 -7.94
CA ALA A 18 -3.88 -7.44 -8.45
C ALA A 18 -2.99 -6.39 -9.12
N ALA A 19 -3.59 -5.46 -9.85
CA ALA A 19 -2.81 -4.41 -10.49
C ALA A 19 -2.15 -3.51 -9.46
N ILE A 20 -2.88 -3.18 -8.39
CA ILE A 20 -2.31 -2.36 -7.33
C ILE A 20 -1.19 -3.11 -6.64
N SER A 21 -1.41 -4.39 -6.31
CA SER A 21 -0.37 -5.20 -5.68
C SER A 21 0.90 -5.22 -6.53
N ASN A 22 0.75 -5.41 -7.82
CA ASN A 22 1.90 -5.48 -8.71
C ASN A 22 2.62 -4.14 -8.80
N ALA A 23 1.88 -3.04 -8.81
CA ALA A 23 2.49 -1.72 -8.89
C ALA A 23 3.31 -1.44 -7.62
N ILE A 24 2.75 -1.73 -6.46
CA ILE A 24 3.43 -1.47 -5.20
C ILE A 24 4.66 -2.36 -5.05
N VAL A 25 4.53 -3.65 -5.33
CA VAL A 25 5.67 -4.57 -5.25
C VAL A 25 6.75 -4.15 -6.25
N GLY A 26 6.35 -3.66 -7.42
CA GLY A 26 7.30 -3.20 -8.42
C GLY A 26 8.17 -2.06 -7.94
N ILE A 27 7.57 -1.12 -7.21
CA ILE A 27 8.34 -0.01 -6.67
C ILE A 27 9.36 -0.53 -5.65
N PHE A 28 8.94 -1.43 -4.76
CA PHE A 28 9.86 -1.99 -3.78
C PHE A 28 10.99 -2.76 -4.48
N ARG A 29 10.65 -3.55 -5.50
CA ARG A 29 11.67 -4.33 -6.20
C ARG A 29 12.66 -3.43 -6.91
N GLU A 30 12.17 -2.35 -7.48
CA GLU A 30 13.02 -1.42 -8.21
C GLU A 30 14.06 -0.78 -7.29
N HIS A 31 13.72 -0.50 -6.05
CA HIS A 31 14.59 0.24 -5.16
C HIS A 31 15.33 -0.63 -4.14
N TYR A 32 14.74 -1.74 -3.71
CA TYR A 32 15.37 -2.60 -2.72
C TYR A 32 15.96 -3.87 -3.35
N GLY A 33 15.74 -4.06 -4.64
CA GLY A 33 16.24 -5.26 -5.31
C GLY A 33 15.37 -6.46 -5.07
N ARG A 34 14.33 -6.34 -4.27
CA ARG A 34 13.37 -7.40 -4.03
C ARG A 34 12.04 -6.78 -3.63
N GLY A 35 10.97 -7.47 -3.93
CA GLY A 35 9.65 -7.00 -3.53
C GLY A 35 9.24 -7.67 -2.23
N ALA A 36 8.10 -8.32 -2.23
CA ALA A 36 7.60 -9.08 -1.11
C ALA A 36 7.31 -10.48 -1.59
N SER A 37 7.39 -11.47 -0.71
CA SER A 37 7.05 -12.83 -1.13
C SER A 37 5.54 -13.01 -1.17
N ARG A 38 4.79 -12.17 -0.49
CA ARG A 38 3.35 -12.23 -0.52
C ARG A 38 2.80 -10.82 -0.40
N VAL A 39 1.82 -10.49 -1.23
CA VAL A 39 1.19 -9.19 -1.16
C VAL A 39 -0.31 -9.40 -1.30
N ARG A 40 -1.07 -8.64 -0.53
CA ARG A 40 -2.52 -8.71 -0.60
C ARG A 40 -3.06 -7.29 -0.53
N THR A 41 -3.97 -6.95 -1.40
CA THR A 41 -4.59 -5.63 -1.43
C THR A 41 -6.06 -5.75 -1.14
N VAL A 42 -6.55 -4.95 -0.20
CA VAL A 42 -7.97 -4.88 0.10
C VAL A 42 -8.44 -3.47 -0.16
N MET A 43 -9.69 -3.32 -0.56
CA MET A 43 -10.24 -2.03 -0.93
C MET A 43 -11.59 -1.84 -0.29
N GLY A 44 -11.85 -0.66 0.19
CA GLY A 44 -13.16 -0.27 0.67
C GLY A 44 -13.63 0.93 -0.10
N ALA A 45 -14.68 1.57 0.38
CA ALA A 45 -15.27 2.69 -0.34
C ALA A 45 -14.28 3.84 -0.49
N ASP A 46 -13.46 4.07 0.51
CA ASP A 46 -12.56 5.20 0.50
C ASP A 46 -11.16 4.83 0.96
N TYR A 47 -10.75 3.58 0.77
CA TYR A 47 -9.39 3.19 1.13
C TYR A 47 -8.90 2.03 0.30
N VAL A 48 -7.58 1.95 0.21
CA VAL A 48 -6.88 0.82 -0.39
C VAL A 48 -5.76 0.49 0.59
N ILE A 49 -5.64 -0.77 0.99
CA ILE A 49 -4.61 -1.18 1.92
C ILE A 49 -3.85 -2.36 1.32
N CYS A 50 -2.53 -2.23 1.26
CA CYS A 50 -1.67 -3.29 0.77
C CYS A 50 -0.89 -3.87 1.94
N PHE A 51 -0.96 -5.19 2.09
CA PHE A 51 -0.19 -5.92 3.09
C PHE A 51 0.94 -6.63 2.35
N LEU A 52 2.18 -6.36 2.75
CA LEU A 52 3.34 -6.98 2.10
C LEU A 52 4.11 -7.76 3.14
N GLU A 53 4.45 -9.00 2.83
CA GLU A 53 5.17 -9.88 3.76
C GLU A 53 6.54 -10.21 3.22
N ASP A 54 7.46 -10.44 4.10
CA ASP A 54 8.83 -10.83 3.77
C ASP A 54 9.51 -9.75 2.95
N ILE A 55 9.54 -8.55 3.50
CA ILE A 55 10.03 -7.39 2.78
C ILE A 55 11.49 -7.08 3.05
N TYR A 56 12.06 -7.55 4.16
CA TYR A 56 13.38 -7.08 4.55
C TYR A 56 14.49 -7.71 3.72
N THR A 57 15.45 -6.88 3.36
CA THR A 57 16.63 -7.33 2.62
C THR A 57 17.59 -8.03 3.58
N PRO A 58 18.58 -8.75 3.06
CA PRO A 58 19.56 -9.38 3.95
C PRO A 58 20.29 -8.39 4.85
N VAL A 59 20.59 -7.19 4.36
CA VAL A 59 21.24 -6.18 5.19
C VAL A 59 20.31 -5.79 6.31
N GLU A 60 19.04 -5.59 6.00
CA GLU A 60 18.07 -5.22 7.03
C GLU A 60 17.90 -6.32 8.05
N LYS A 61 17.85 -7.57 7.59
CA LYS A 61 17.72 -8.70 8.53
C LYS A 61 18.92 -8.77 9.45
N THR A 62 20.10 -8.48 8.94
CA THR A 62 21.30 -8.47 9.76
C THR A 62 21.20 -7.38 10.83
N LEU A 63 20.74 -6.20 10.47
CA LEU A 63 20.57 -5.12 11.43
C LEU A 63 19.52 -5.45 12.48
N ILE A 64 18.42 -6.05 12.05
CA ILE A 64 17.36 -6.44 12.97
C ILE A 64 17.89 -7.47 13.96
N ALA A 65 18.64 -8.46 13.49
CA ALA A 65 19.19 -9.49 14.36
C ALA A 65 20.18 -8.91 15.36
N ALA A 66 20.82 -7.81 15.00
CA ALA A 66 21.76 -7.13 15.90
C ALA A 66 21.09 -6.11 16.81
N GLY A 67 19.77 -6.08 16.84
CA GLY A 67 19.03 -5.16 17.69
C GLY A 67 18.96 -3.74 17.14
N ARG A 68 19.22 -3.56 15.85
CA ARG A 68 19.28 -2.25 15.24
C ARG A 68 18.05 -1.96 14.37
N PHE A 69 16.89 -2.42 14.78
CA PHE A 69 15.68 -2.22 13.98
C PHE A 69 15.36 -0.74 13.77
N GLU A 70 15.71 0.11 14.75
CA GLU A 70 15.41 1.52 14.57
C GLU A 70 16.11 2.12 13.36
N ALA A 71 17.30 1.64 13.03
CA ALA A 71 18.00 2.11 11.84
C ALA A 71 17.24 1.69 10.58
N VAL A 72 16.70 0.47 10.57
CA VAL A 72 15.92 -0.02 9.44
C VAL A 72 14.64 0.80 9.32
N LYS A 73 13.98 1.05 10.44
CA LYS A 73 12.72 1.78 10.45
C LYS A 73 12.92 3.20 9.93
N GLN A 74 14.01 3.84 10.36
CA GLN A 74 14.29 5.19 9.90
C GLN A 74 14.54 5.24 8.40
N THR A 75 15.33 4.31 7.90
CA THR A 75 15.61 4.27 6.46
C THR A 75 14.35 3.99 5.66
N ARG A 76 13.53 3.07 6.14
CA ARG A 76 12.27 2.76 5.44
C ARG A 76 11.34 3.96 5.47
N GLY A 77 11.29 4.69 6.60
CA GLY A 77 10.48 5.88 6.70
C GLY A 77 10.94 6.98 5.74
N ALA A 78 12.25 7.18 5.65
CA ALA A 78 12.79 8.17 4.73
C ALA A 78 12.48 7.80 3.29
N PHE A 79 12.55 6.50 2.96
CA PHE A 79 12.22 6.04 1.63
C PHE A 79 10.74 6.33 1.33
N GLN A 80 9.85 6.01 2.26
CA GLN A 80 8.43 6.23 2.03
C GLN A 80 8.12 7.72 1.87
N ASP A 81 8.76 8.57 2.67
CA ASP A 81 8.54 10.00 2.54
C ASP A 81 9.01 10.49 1.16
N THR A 82 10.16 10.01 0.72
CA THR A 82 10.71 10.41 -0.56
C THR A 82 9.85 9.92 -1.71
N MET A 83 9.29 8.73 -1.59
CA MET A 83 8.56 8.09 -2.67
C MET A 83 7.06 8.28 -2.57
N LYS A 84 6.61 9.09 -1.62
CA LYS A 84 5.18 9.24 -1.38
C LYS A 84 4.41 9.59 -2.65
N GLU A 85 4.93 10.52 -3.42
CA GLU A 85 4.22 10.93 -4.62
C GLU A 85 4.14 9.82 -5.65
N ARG A 86 5.20 9.04 -5.76
CA ARG A 86 5.19 7.93 -6.70
C ARG A 86 4.19 6.87 -6.29
N PHE A 87 4.18 6.50 -5.00
CA PHE A 87 3.22 5.52 -4.51
C PHE A 87 1.79 6.00 -4.72
N THR A 88 1.52 7.24 -4.35
CA THR A 88 0.14 7.74 -4.44
C THR A 88 -0.31 7.91 -5.88
N SER A 89 0.55 8.37 -6.77
CA SER A 89 0.14 8.55 -8.15
C SER A 89 -0.11 7.23 -8.86
N GLU A 90 0.66 6.19 -8.51
CA GLU A 90 0.41 4.88 -9.12
C GLU A 90 -0.95 4.34 -8.71
N VAL A 91 -1.30 4.48 -7.43
CA VAL A 91 -2.60 4.02 -6.98
C VAL A 91 -3.71 4.89 -7.56
N GLN A 92 -3.51 6.21 -7.59
CA GLN A 92 -4.47 7.13 -8.14
C GLN A 92 -4.82 6.81 -9.59
N GLU A 93 -3.81 6.52 -10.38
CA GLU A 93 -4.03 6.18 -11.75
C GLU A 93 -4.85 4.91 -11.89
N LEU A 94 -4.58 3.92 -11.07
CA LEU A 94 -5.27 2.65 -11.17
C LEU A 94 -6.70 2.74 -10.68
N VAL A 95 -6.94 3.44 -9.56
CA VAL A 95 -8.29 3.49 -9.00
C VAL A 95 -9.15 4.58 -9.62
N GLY A 96 -8.54 5.55 -10.30
CA GLY A 96 -9.30 6.62 -10.91
C GLY A 96 -9.84 7.63 -9.92
N ARG A 97 -9.28 7.69 -8.74
CA ARG A 97 -9.73 8.63 -7.70
C ARG A 97 -8.51 9.20 -7.01
N LYS A 98 -8.67 10.40 -6.46
CA LYS A 98 -7.55 11.07 -5.83
C LYS A 98 -7.21 10.43 -4.49
N VAL A 99 -5.93 10.25 -4.23
CA VAL A 99 -5.45 9.79 -2.94
C VAL A 99 -5.20 11.02 -2.09
N VAL A 100 -5.86 11.11 -0.95
CA VAL A 100 -5.75 12.26 -0.07
C VAL A 100 -4.97 11.95 1.19
N GLY A 101 -4.59 10.72 1.40
CA GLY A 101 -3.77 10.35 2.56
C GLY A 101 -2.96 9.11 2.26
N PHE A 102 -1.77 9.01 2.84
CA PHE A 102 -0.90 7.86 2.65
C PHE A 102 -0.22 7.57 3.98
N LEU A 103 -0.36 6.33 4.45
CA LEU A 103 0.24 5.89 5.69
C LEU A 103 1.05 4.64 5.40
N SER A 104 2.23 4.56 5.96
CA SER A 104 3.11 3.44 5.73
C SER A 104 3.74 3.02 7.03
N GLN A 105 3.70 1.74 7.33
CA GLN A 105 4.28 1.22 8.56
C GLN A 105 4.93 -0.12 8.31
N VAL A 106 5.95 -0.43 9.10
CA VAL A 106 6.65 -1.71 9.01
C VAL A 106 6.64 -2.39 10.37
N HIS A 107 6.71 -3.70 10.37
CA HIS A 107 6.66 -4.54 11.55
C HIS A 107 7.71 -5.63 11.41
N VAL A 108 8.28 -6.09 12.51
CA VAL A 108 9.37 -7.06 12.45
C VAL A 108 8.89 -8.50 12.49
N ASP A 109 8.08 -8.83 13.45
CA ASP A 109 7.67 -10.21 13.65
C ASP A 109 6.18 -10.24 13.93
N PRO A 110 5.39 -10.49 12.89
CA PRO A 110 5.81 -10.97 11.56
C PRO A 110 6.46 -9.88 10.72
N ASP A 111 7.22 -10.32 9.72
CA ASP A 111 7.86 -9.44 8.73
C ASP A 111 6.76 -8.90 7.82
N LEU A 112 6.37 -7.68 8.00
CA LEU A 112 5.18 -7.14 7.38
C LEU A 112 5.30 -5.65 7.17
N ALA A 113 4.83 -5.18 6.03
CA ALA A 113 4.63 -3.75 5.80
C ALA A 113 3.19 -3.54 5.40
N VAL A 114 2.64 -2.39 5.77
CA VAL A 114 1.27 -2.03 5.41
C VAL A 114 1.30 -0.65 4.79
N GLU A 115 0.78 -0.55 3.56
CA GLU A 115 0.69 0.72 2.85
C GLU A 115 -0.79 1.05 2.71
N THR A 116 -1.22 2.17 3.28
CA THR A 116 -2.63 2.54 3.29
C THR A 116 -2.83 3.83 2.50
N PHE A 117 -3.78 3.79 1.59
CA PHE A 117 -4.11 4.94 0.75
C PHE A 117 -5.55 5.34 1.04
N ILE A 118 -5.76 6.57 1.47
CA ILE A 118 -7.10 7.10 1.73
C ILE A 118 -7.55 7.83 0.48
N LEU A 119 -8.72 7.50 0.00
CA LEU A 119 -9.22 8.05 -1.25
C LEU A 119 -10.24 9.14 -0.97
N GLU A 120 -10.24 10.13 -1.86
CA GLU A 120 -11.23 11.17 -1.77
C GLU A 120 -12.60 10.55 -2.02
N SER A 121 -13.62 11.03 -1.38
CA SER A 121 -14.93 10.51 -1.52
C SER A 121 -15.36 10.57 -2.94
N GLY A 122 -15.56 9.72 -3.62
CA GLY A 122 -15.87 9.49 -4.96
C GLY A 122 -16.46 10.54 -5.83
N GLY A 123 -16.40 11.69 -5.42
CA GLY A 123 -16.89 12.69 -6.25
C GLY A 123 -18.33 12.81 -6.30
N GLU A 124 -19.12 11.99 -5.69
CA GLU A 124 -20.46 12.21 -5.69
C GLU A 124 -20.84 12.65 -4.43
N PRO A 125 -21.78 13.39 -4.29
CA PRO A 125 -22.23 13.93 -3.07
C PRO A 125 -22.46 12.81 -2.18
N VAL A 126 -21.82 12.87 -1.08
CA VAL A 126 -22.00 11.90 -0.12
C VAL A 126 -23.29 12.11 0.49
N PRO A 127 -24.12 11.18 0.57
CA PRO A 127 -25.38 11.36 1.20
C PRO A 127 -25.14 11.62 2.61
N PRO A 128 -25.67 12.64 3.07
CA PRO A 128 -25.44 13.00 4.41
C PRO A 128 -25.85 11.94 5.32
N ALA A 129 -26.74 11.28 4.95
CA ALA A 129 -27.19 10.34 5.80
C ALA A 129 -26.31 9.36 5.99
N THR A 130 -25.55 9.28 5.20
CA THR A 130 -24.78 8.31 5.45
C THR A 130 -23.99 8.83 6.30
N GLY A 131 -24.04 9.83 6.31
CA GLY A 131 -23.30 10.39 7.33
C GLY A 131 -23.29 9.80 7.65
#